data_88826a86aa7ccbabcee7e99405e7a20a
#
_entry.id   88826a86aa7ccbabcee7e99405e7a20a
#
_cell.length_a   1.000
_cell.length_b   1.000
_cell.length_c   1.000
_cell.angle_alpha   90.00
_cell.angle_beta   90.00
_cell.angle_gamma   90.00
#
_symmetry.space_group_name_H-M   'P 1'
#
loop_
_entity.id
_entity.type
_entity.pdbx_description
1 polymer ?
#
loop_
_entity_poly.entity_id
_entity_poly.type
_entity_poly.pdbx_seq_one_letter_code
_entity_poly.pdbx_strand_id
1 'polypeptide(L)'
;SAYYDYSQTPQNINKTLKFSQEYLEELERRSGISGLPEVEIGPNGDYVYYGNTDWYKELYKKSTFATDHNISVSGSSGKTSFYVTGRYYGQDGLFRYNTDDYKLFNMRAKGAVQVFDWLKVEDNLEYSSMTYHNPLNVGEGGGIWRNIADEGHILAPMFNPDGTLTHSAAYTVGDFWYGKNGIDTEQRILKNTVSTTASFLKDKLRIKGDFTFQNNDNDQTQIRVPVPFSRRPGVIEYVGSSKNDIQNTNKTTSYLASNIYGEYEDTFKEVHYFKAMVGYNYEESRMKNVKVLRNGLIFDDAEDLNMALGQTINTEGGYSKWRISGGFFRLNYVFNDRYLLEVNGRLDGSSKFPSDSQYAFFPSVSAGWR
;
A
#
# COMPACT_ATOMS: atom_id res chain seq x y z
N SER A 1 13.94 33.38 8.64
CA SER A 1 15.38 33.13 8.75
C SER A 1 15.64 32.52 10.13
N ALA A 2 16.01 31.25 10.19
CA ALA A 2 16.50 30.65 11.41
C ALA A 2 17.98 31.10 11.60
N TYR A 3 18.22 31.97 12.53
CA TYR A 3 19.54 32.33 12.94
C TYR A 3 20.07 31.19 13.83
N TYR A 4 21.09 30.49 13.40
CA TYR A 4 21.72 29.44 14.18
C TYR A 4 22.78 30.07 15.06
N ASP A 5 22.49 30.19 16.34
CA ASP A 5 23.46 30.65 17.31
C ASP A 5 24.39 29.52 17.77
N TYR A 6 25.53 29.43 17.15
CA TYR A 6 26.54 28.42 17.38
C TYR A 6 27.05 28.37 18.84
N SER A 7 26.96 29.50 19.58
CA SER A 7 27.44 29.58 20.96
C SER A 7 26.57 28.83 21.96
N GLN A 8 25.32 28.51 21.59
CA GLN A 8 24.35 27.95 22.52
C GLN A 8 24.14 26.43 22.41
N THR A 9 24.60 25.78 21.33
CA THR A 9 24.43 24.35 21.15
C THR A 9 25.66 23.65 20.55
N PRO A 10 26.81 23.64 21.26
CA PRO A 10 28.04 23.04 20.75
C PRO A 10 27.95 21.51 20.50
N GLN A 11 26.92 20.86 21.02
CA GLN A 11 26.72 19.39 20.90
C GLN A 11 25.89 18.94 19.67
N ASN A 12 25.19 19.86 19.04
CA ASN A 12 24.34 19.58 17.85
C ASN A 12 24.98 20.09 16.55
N ILE A 13 26.28 20.33 16.58
CA ILE A 13 27.00 20.76 15.40
C ILE A 13 27.15 19.57 14.47
N ASN A 14 26.60 19.72 13.30
CA ASN A 14 26.92 18.83 12.21
C ASN A 14 28.41 18.78 12.00
N LYS A 15 29.00 17.60 12.14
CA LYS A 15 30.45 17.38 12.06
C LYS A 15 31.04 17.73 10.68
N THR A 16 30.21 17.94 9.67
CA THR A 16 30.61 18.24 8.31
C THR A 16 30.81 19.72 8.00
N LEU A 17 30.20 20.63 8.79
CA LEU A 17 30.38 22.06 8.61
C LEU A 17 30.90 22.68 9.91
N LYS A 18 32.20 22.92 9.96
CA LYS A 18 32.82 23.78 10.97
C LYS A 18 32.84 25.19 10.43
N PHE A 19 32.00 26.06 10.96
CA PHE A 19 32.08 27.49 10.66
C PHE A 19 33.30 28.06 11.39
N SER A 20 34.29 28.51 10.61
CA SER A 20 35.38 29.30 11.18
C SER A 20 34.89 30.70 11.49
N GLN A 21 35.60 31.41 12.40
CA GLN A 21 35.28 32.79 12.69
C GLN A 21 35.39 33.68 11.44
N GLU A 22 36.37 33.44 10.59
CA GLU A 22 36.57 34.13 9.31
C GLU A 22 35.36 33.93 8.37
N TYR A 23 34.74 32.71 8.34
CA TYR A 23 33.57 32.47 7.58
C TYR A 23 32.32 33.21 8.10
N LEU A 24 32.19 33.31 9.43
CA LEU A 24 31.10 34.09 10.06
C LEU A 24 31.25 35.58 9.80
N GLU A 25 32.47 36.11 9.89
CA GLU A 25 32.80 37.50 9.56
C GLU A 25 32.52 37.81 8.09
N GLU A 26 32.78 36.86 7.17
CA GLU A 26 32.44 37.01 5.75
C GLU A 26 30.94 36.99 5.52
N LEU A 27 30.18 36.16 6.22
CA LEU A 27 28.73 36.18 6.17
C LEU A 27 28.17 37.53 6.65
N GLU A 28 28.71 38.07 7.73
CA GLU A 28 28.30 39.37 8.23
C GLU A 28 28.63 40.47 7.24
N ARG A 29 29.83 40.47 6.65
CA ARG A 29 30.26 41.41 5.61
C ARG A 29 29.34 41.37 4.38
N ARG A 30 28.83 40.18 3.96
CA ARG A 30 27.93 40.00 2.85
C ARG A 30 26.50 40.42 3.16
N SER A 31 26.14 40.53 4.42
CA SER A 31 24.79 40.89 4.85
C SER A 31 24.40 42.27 4.32
N GLY A 32 23.27 42.29 3.57
CA GLY A 32 22.75 43.51 2.95
C GLY A 32 23.40 43.92 1.62
N ILE A 33 24.39 43.16 1.11
CA ILE A 33 24.98 43.39 -0.20
C ILE A 33 24.32 42.45 -1.21
N SER A 34 23.67 43.00 -2.25
CA SER A 34 23.09 42.23 -3.33
C SER A 34 24.12 41.98 -4.45
N GLY A 35 23.94 40.84 -5.16
CA GLY A 35 24.72 40.51 -6.38
C GLY A 35 26.06 39.82 -6.11
N LEU A 36 26.37 39.48 -4.89
CA LEU A 36 27.51 38.61 -4.59
C LEU A 36 27.18 37.14 -4.96
N PRO A 37 28.19 36.36 -5.44
CA PRO A 37 27.96 34.96 -5.75
C PRO A 37 27.63 34.16 -4.49
N GLU A 38 26.64 33.26 -4.60
CA GLU A 38 26.26 32.37 -3.48
C GLU A 38 27.21 31.19 -3.31
N VAL A 39 28.06 30.93 -4.28
CA VAL A 39 29.05 29.85 -4.26
C VAL A 39 30.39 30.39 -4.74
N GLU A 40 31.44 30.18 -3.95
CA GLU A 40 32.82 30.51 -4.28
C GLU A 40 33.71 29.29 -4.10
N ILE A 41 34.96 29.37 -4.62
CA ILE A 41 35.96 28.34 -4.42
C ILE A 41 36.87 28.83 -3.28
N GLY A 42 36.92 28.07 -2.19
CA GLY A 42 37.76 28.37 -1.05
C GLY A 42 39.24 28.08 -1.29
N PRO A 43 40.11 28.45 -0.34
CA PRO A 43 41.56 28.27 -0.50
C PRO A 43 42.02 26.82 -0.67
N ASN A 44 41.26 25.86 -0.18
CA ASN A 44 41.52 24.42 -0.32
C ASN A 44 40.96 23.82 -1.60
N GLY A 45 40.31 24.63 -2.47
CA GLY A 45 39.71 24.20 -3.70
C GLY A 45 38.27 23.63 -3.59
N ASP A 46 37.71 23.62 -2.37
CA ASP A 46 36.32 23.19 -2.16
C ASP A 46 35.36 24.36 -2.37
N TYR A 47 34.11 24.05 -2.68
CA TYR A 47 33.03 25.03 -2.74
C TYR A 47 32.70 25.56 -1.34
N VAL A 48 32.50 26.85 -1.27
CA VAL A 48 32.06 27.58 -0.04
C VAL A 48 30.74 28.25 -0.36
N TYR A 49 29.77 28.14 0.54
CA TYR A 49 28.37 28.48 0.28
C TYR A 49 27.88 29.66 1.11
N TYR A 50 27.20 30.60 0.49
CA TYR A 50 26.65 31.83 1.08
C TYR A 50 25.19 32.03 0.67
N GLY A 51 24.48 30.96 0.35
CA GLY A 51 23.08 30.99 -0.07
C GLY A 51 22.09 31.09 1.09
N ASN A 52 20.81 30.94 0.78
CA ASN A 52 19.73 30.92 1.76
C ASN A 52 18.61 30.00 1.26
N THR A 53 18.78 28.70 1.47
CA THR A 53 17.90 27.65 0.94
C THR A 53 16.92 27.17 2.00
N ASP A 54 15.65 27.18 1.66
CA ASP A 54 14.59 26.55 2.45
C ASP A 54 14.34 25.13 1.90
N TRP A 55 15.00 24.13 2.49
CA TRP A 55 14.95 22.74 2.04
C TRP A 55 13.55 22.13 2.05
N TYR A 56 12.66 22.60 2.92
CA TYR A 56 11.27 22.16 2.91
C TYR A 56 10.52 22.67 1.66
N LYS A 57 10.77 23.89 1.24
CA LYS A 57 10.20 24.43 -0.01
C LYS A 57 10.83 23.79 -1.24
N GLU A 58 12.11 23.38 -1.16
CA GLU A 58 12.73 22.62 -2.25
C GLU A 58 12.17 21.21 -2.36
N LEU A 59 11.83 20.56 -1.25
CA LEU A 59 11.31 19.20 -1.23
C LEU A 59 9.82 19.14 -1.55
N TYR A 60 9.00 20.06 -1.03
CA TYR A 60 7.55 19.97 -1.08
C TYR A 60 6.87 21.01 -1.98
N LYS A 61 5.81 20.57 -2.66
CA LYS A 61 4.82 21.43 -3.28
C LYS A 61 3.95 22.09 -2.20
N LYS A 62 3.36 23.25 -2.51
CA LYS A 62 2.40 23.92 -1.60
C LYS A 62 1.05 23.22 -1.53
N SER A 63 0.67 22.51 -2.59
CA SER A 63 -0.61 21.83 -2.72
C SER A 63 -0.48 20.67 -3.70
N THR A 64 -1.36 19.72 -3.57
CA THR A 64 -1.55 18.60 -4.50
C THR A 64 -3.02 18.37 -4.76
N PHE A 65 -3.33 17.54 -5.74
CA PHE A 65 -4.69 17.25 -6.15
C PHE A 65 -4.97 15.75 -6.02
N ALA A 66 -6.23 15.45 -5.68
CA ALA A 66 -6.80 14.13 -5.83
C ALA A 66 -8.06 14.21 -6.68
N THR A 67 -8.27 13.22 -7.53
CA THR A 67 -9.48 13.10 -8.36
C THR A 67 -10.20 11.81 -8.03
N ASP A 68 -11.52 11.86 -7.96
CA ASP A 68 -12.38 10.69 -7.71
C ASP A 68 -13.58 10.74 -8.65
N HIS A 69 -13.65 9.79 -9.56
CA HIS A 69 -14.70 9.68 -10.56
C HIS A 69 -15.45 8.37 -10.39
N ASN A 70 -16.77 8.48 -10.20
CA ASN A 70 -17.64 7.32 -10.07
C ASN A 70 -18.73 7.37 -11.13
N ILE A 71 -18.97 6.22 -11.75
CA ILE A 71 -20.12 6.02 -12.65
C ILE A 71 -20.82 4.73 -12.27
N SER A 72 -22.14 4.74 -12.27
CA SER A 72 -22.92 3.54 -12.06
C SER A 72 -24.14 3.48 -12.97
N VAL A 73 -24.50 2.27 -13.40
CA VAL A 73 -25.68 1.99 -14.17
C VAL A 73 -26.37 0.78 -13.56
N SER A 74 -27.67 0.87 -13.37
CA SER A 74 -28.48 -0.24 -12.88
C SER A 74 -29.79 -0.34 -13.67
N GLY A 75 -30.34 -1.54 -13.71
CA GLY A 75 -31.62 -1.78 -14.35
C GLY A 75 -32.21 -3.10 -13.88
N SER A 76 -33.51 -3.21 -14.04
CA SER A 76 -34.21 -4.44 -13.77
C SER A 76 -35.39 -4.63 -14.78
N SER A 77 -35.65 -5.86 -15.16
CA SER A 77 -36.77 -6.22 -16.00
C SER A 77 -37.29 -7.61 -15.61
N GLY A 78 -38.46 -7.64 -14.98
CA GLY A 78 -39.11 -8.88 -14.57
C GLY A 78 -38.19 -9.77 -13.72
N LYS A 79 -37.61 -10.78 -14.36
CA LYS A 79 -36.79 -11.80 -13.71
C LYS A 79 -35.31 -11.49 -13.63
N THR A 80 -34.85 -10.35 -14.15
CA THR A 80 -33.43 -9.99 -14.21
C THR A 80 -33.18 -8.63 -13.59
N SER A 81 -32.03 -8.48 -12.92
CA SER A 81 -31.51 -7.20 -12.48
C SER A 81 -29.99 -7.15 -12.65
N PHE A 82 -29.48 -5.95 -12.90
CA PHE A 82 -28.04 -5.73 -12.97
C PHE A 82 -27.66 -4.40 -12.32
N TYR A 83 -26.43 -4.35 -11.89
CA TYR A 83 -25.76 -3.15 -11.38
C TYR A 83 -24.29 -3.19 -11.81
N VAL A 84 -23.84 -2.17 -12.52
CA VAL A 84 -22.45 -2.02 -12.93
C VAL A 84 -21.95 -0.68 -12.42
N THR A 85 -20.77 -0.67 -11.83
CA THR A 85 -20.12 0.57 -11.36
C THR A 85 -18.64 0.54 -11.73
N GLY A 86 -18.11 1.72 -12.07
CA GLY A 86 -16.70 1.97 -12.26
C GLY A 86 -16.26 3.15 -11.42
N ARG A 87 -15.07 3.06 -10.83
CA ARG A 87 -14.44 4.15 -10.10
C ARG A 87 -12.99 4.30 -10.53
N TYR A 88 -12.60 5.52 -10.78
CA TYR A 88 -11.20 5.92 -10.90
C TYR A 88 -10.86 6.89 -9.78
N TYR A 89 -9.79 6.60 -9.08
CA TYR A 89 -9.21 7.50 -8.08
C TYR A 89 -7.74 7.73 -8.41
N GLY A 90 -7.31 9.00 -8.46
CA GLY A 90 -5.93 9.39 -8.66
C GLY A 90 -5.52 10.42 -7.62
N GLN A 91 -4.33 10.27 -7.07
CA GLN A 91 -3.75 11.20 -6.10
C GLN A 91 -2.26 11.32 -6.34
N ASP A 92 -1.80 12.55 -6.55
CA ASP A 92 -0.39 12.90 -6.56
C ASP A 92 0.06 13.26 -5.15
N GLY A 93 1.31 12.97 -4.81
CA GLY A 93 1.90 13.34 -3.54
C GLY A 93 2.43 14.76 -3.49
N LEU A 94 3.01 15.10 -2.35
CA LEU A 94 3.51 16.45 -2.06
C LEU A 94 4.96 16.68 -2.49
N PHE A 95 5.71 15.64 -2.86
CA PHE A 95 7.10 15.84 -3.31
C PHE A 95 7.14 16.63 -4.60
N ARG A 96 8.06 17.59 -4.69
CA ARG A 96 8.24 18.47 -5.86
C ARG A 96 8.82 17.71 -7.04
N TYR A 97 9.76 16.82 -6.77
CA TYR A 97 10.48 16.00 -7.74
C TYR A 97 10.13 14.54 -7.49
N ASN A 98 10.06 13.72 -8.54
CA ASN A 98 9.74 12.29 -8.44
C ASN A 98 8.63 12.03 -7.43
N THR A 99 7.47 12.69 -7.65
CA THR A 99 6.37 12.69 -6.68
C THR A 99 5.78 11.29 -6.56
N ASP A 100 5.39 10.92 -5.35
CA ASP A 100 4.54 9.76 -5.16
C ASP A 100 3.24 9.92 -5.95
N ASP A 101 2.81 8.85 -6.60
CA ASP A 101 1.66 8.81 -7.50
C ASP A 101 0.85 7.56 -7.20
N TYR A 102 -0.41 7.74 -6.86
CA TYR A 102 -1.34 6.64 -6.56
C TYR A 102 -2.52 6.68 -7.52
N LYS A 103 -2.77 5.56 -8.22
CA LYS A 103 -3.91 5.39 -9.11
C LYS A 103 -4.65 4.11 -8.77
N LEU A 104 -5.96 4.20 -8.67
CA LEU A 104 -6.84 3.08 -8.39
C LEU A 104 -8.00 3.07 -9.39
N PHE A 105 -8.16 1.95 -10.06
CA PHE A 105 -9.32 1.65 -10.88
C PHE A 105 -10.10 0.48 -10.26
N ASN A 106 -11.40 0.66 -10.04
CA ASN A 106 -12.29 -0.39 -9.59
C ASN A 106 -13.45 -0.55 -10.54
N MET A 107 -13.81 -1.79 -10.85
CA MET A 107 -15.03 -2.13 -11.57
C MET A 107 -15.79 -3.21 -10.80
N ARG A 108 -17.08 -3.07 -10.71
CA ARG A 108 -17.97 -4.07 -10.14
C ARG A 108 -19.18 -4.27 -11.04
N ALA A 109 -19.46 -5.52 -11.33
CA ALA A 109 -20.67 -5.92 -12.04
C ALA A 109 -21.44 -6.94 -11.19
N LYS A 110 -22.71 -6.63 -10.90
CA LYS A 110 -23.62 -7.55 -10.24
C LYS A 110 -24.75 -7.88 -11.20
N GLY A 111 -25.10 -9.15 -11.27
CA GLY A 111 -26.25 -9.62 -12.01
C GLY A 111 -27.08 -10.56 -11.15
N ALA A 112 -28.38 -10.55 -11.31
CA ALA A 112 -29.27 -11.53 -10.70
C ALA A 112 -30.33 -11.94 -11.71
N VAL A 113 -30.64 -13.23 -11.75
CA VAL A 113 -31.65 -13.80 -12.62
C VAL A 113 -32.50 -14.84 -11.90
N GLN A 114 -33.81 -14.71 -11.99
CA GLN A 114 -34.77 -15.75 -11.59
C GLN A 114 -34.88 -16.75 -12.75
N VAL A 115 -34.06 -17.81 -12.71
CA VAL A 115 -33.98 -18.82 -13.79
C VAL A 115 -35.27 -19.61 -13.86
N PHE A 116 -35.75 -20.08 -12.70
CA PHE A 116 -37.05 -20.73 -12.52
C PHE A 116 -37.74 -20.05 -11.32
N ASP A 117 -39.01 -20.26 -11.13
CA ASP A 117 -39.74 -19.66 -10.01
C ASP A 117 -39.18 -20.10 -8.64
N TRP A 118 -38.50 -21.25 -8.62
CA TRP A 118 -37.84 -21.79 -7.43
C TRP A 118 -36.33 -21.54 -7.38
N LEU A 119 -35.66 -21.04 -8.47
CA LEU A 119 -34.20 -20.90 -8.54
C LEU A 119 -33.80 -19.50 -8.96
N LYS A 120 -33.09 -18.80 -8.07
CA LYS A 120 -32.40 -17.56 -8.34
C LYS A 120 -30.90 -17.77 -8.39
N VAL A 121 -30.24 -17.18 -9.38
CA VAL A 121 -28.78 -17.15 -9.52
C VAL A 121 -28.31 -15.71 -9.54
N GLU A 122 -27.25 -15.41 -8.79
CA GLU A 122 -26.62 -14.09 -8.69
C GLU A 122 -25.12 -14.22 -8.94
N ASP A 123 -24.57 -13.26 -9.66
CA ASP A 123 -23.13 -13.13 -9.87
C ASP A 123 -22.67 -11.76 -9.44
N ASN A 124 -21.48 -11.70 -8.83
CA ASN A 124 -20.83 -10.48 -8.41
C ASN A 124 -19.35 -10.54 -8.77
N LEU A 125 -19.00 -9.88 -9.86
CA LEU A 125 -17.65 -9.75 -10.36
C LEU A 125 -17.06 -8.41 -9.89
N GLU A 126 -15.87 -8.45 -9.32
CA GLU A 126 -15.12 -7.29 -8.87
C GLU A 126 -13.70 -7.34 -9.45
N TYR A 127 -13.27 -6.26 -10.06
CA TYR A 127 -11.91 -6.06 -10.53
C TYR A 127 -11.35 -4.76 -9.94
N SER A 128 -10.12 -4.84 -9.43
CA SER A 128 -9.38 -3.68 -8.92
C SER A 128 -7.96 -3.71 -9.49
N SER A 129 -7.50 -2.57 -9.97
CA SER A 129 -6.11 -2.35 -10.39
C SER A 129 -5.59 -1.10 -9.70
N MET A 130 -4.48 -1.24 -9.01
CA MET A 130 -3.80 -0.15 -8.30
C MET A 130 -2.36 -0.07 -8.78
N THR A 131 -1.91 1.14 -9.07
CA THR A 131 -0.50 1.47 -9.26
C THR A 131 -0.07 2.50 -8.23
N TYR A 132 1.10 2.32 -7.65
CA TYR A 132 1.67 3.24 -6.69
C TYR A 132 3.17 3.38 -6.91
N HIS A 133 3.60 4.60 -7.23
CA HIS A 133 5.01 4.98 -7.22
C HIS A 133 5.34 5.62 -5.88
N ASN A 134 6.35 5.11 -5.19
CA ASN A 134 6.84 5.64 -3.94
C ASN A 134 8.34 5.98 -4.07
N PRO A 135 8.72 7.26 -4.14
CA PRO A 135 10.12 7.64 -4.21
C PRO A 135 10.85 7.23 -2.93
N LEU A 136 12.07 6.76 -3.09
CA LEU A 136 12.94 6.36 -1.97
C LEU A 136 13.97 7.44 -1.68
N ASN A 137 14.21 7.65 -0.39
CA ASN A 137 15.40 8.34 0.09
C ASN A 137 16.46 7.29 0.44
N VAL A 138 17.45 7.12 -0.43
CA VAL A 138 18.46 6.07 -0.31
C VAL A 138 19.56 6.44 0.67
N GLY A 139 19.88 7.71 0.84
CA GLY A 139 20.82 8.31 1.75
C GLY A 139 21.59 7.38 2.71
N GLU A 140 22.22 7.88 3.72
CA GLU A 140 22.99 7.05 4.68
C GLU A 140 22.12 6.39 5.78
N GLY A 141 20.84 6.11 5.49
CA GLY A 141 19.97 5.32 6.36
C GLY A 141 19.12 6.12 7.35
N GLY A 142 18.97 7.42 7.15
CA GLY A 142 17.98 8.26 7.83
C GLY A 142 16.70 8.40 7.03
N GLY A 143 15.58 8.72 7.69
CA GLY A 143 14.40 9.23 6.97
C GLY A 143 14.66 10.64 6.45
N ILE A 144 13.91 11.07 5.43
CA ILE A 144 14.08 12.40 4.79
C ILE A 144 14.07 13.55 5.81
N TRP A 145 13.27 13.47 6.85
CA TRP A 145 13.21 14.48 7.91
C TRP A 145 14.52 14.61 8.68
N ARG A 146 15.18 13.48 8.97
CA ARG A 146 16.48 13.45 9.62
C ARG A 146 17.54 14.01 8.70
N ASN A 147 17.53 13.64 7.44
CA ASN A 147 18.50 14.12 6.46
C ASN A 147 18.40 15.65 6.30
N ILE A 148 17.19 16.21 6.28
CA ILE A 148 16.99 17.67 6.24
C ILE A 148 17.53 18.33 7.52
N ALA A 149 17.29 17.74 8.69
CA ALA A 149 17.74 18.29 9.96
C ALA A 149 19.26 18.22 10.14
N ASP A 150 19.88 17.12 9.71
CA ASP A 150 21.30 16.86 9.93
C ASP A 150 22.19 17.44 8.80
N GLU A 151 21.73 17.43 7.54
CA GLU A 151 22.53 17.74 6.36
C GLU A 151 21.99 18.92 5.54
N GLY A 152 20.79 19.40 5.87
CA GLY A 152 20.12 20.49 5.14
C GLY A 152 20.63 21.87 5.54
N HIS A 153 21.88 22.18 5.19
CA HIS A 153 22.50 23.48 5.51
C HIS A 153 21.88 24.59 4.67
N ILE A 154 21.29 25.56 5.33
CA ILE A 154 20.59 26.69 4.70
C ILE A 154 21.49 27.55 3.80
N LEU A 155 22.79 27.59 4.07
CA LEU A 155 23.73 28.34 3.27
C LEU A 155 24.14 27.66 1.97
N ALA A 156 23.90 26.36 1.80
CA ALA A 156 24.18 25.68 0.57
C ALA A 156 22.97 25.82 -0.39
N PRO A 157 23.18 26.33 -1.62
CA PRO A 157 22.17 26.29 -2.67
C PRO A 157 21.98 24.83 -3.17
N MET A 158 21.00 24.61 -4.03
CA MET A 158 20.75 23.29 -4.59
C MET A 158 21.88 22.85 -5.52
N PHE A 159 22.42 23.75 -6.32
CA PHE A 159 23.43 23.47 -7.34
C PHE A 159 24.70 24.29 -7.12
N ASN A 160 25.82 23.66 -7.47
CA ASN A 160 27.08 24.32 -7.69
C ASN A 160 27.08 25.06 -9.04
N PRO A 161 28.04 26.00 -9.28
CA PRO A 161 28.14 26.72 -10.55
C PRO A 161 28.35 25.84 -11.78
N ASP A 162 28.88 24.64 -11.61
CA ASP A 162 29.08 23.64 -12.68
C ASP A 162 27.82 22.77 -12.93
N GLY A 163 26.72 23.02 -12.24
CA GLY A 163 25.46 22.31 -12.37
C GLY A 163 25.35 21.01 -11.57
N THR A 164 26.39 20.64 -10.82
CA THR A 164 26.34 19.49 -9.93
C THR A 164 25.53 19.83 -8.66
N LEU A 165 24.91 18.82 -8.03
CA LEU A 165 24.29 19.00 -6.72
C LEU A 165 25.34 19.37 -5.67
N THR A 166 24.96 20.23 -4.72
CA THR A 166 25.73 20.42 -3.50
C THR A 166 25.57 19.20 -2.58
N HIS A 167 26.47 19.04 -1.61
CA HIS A 167 26.36 17.98 -0.62
C HIS A 167 25.03 18.03 0.13
N SER A 168 24.61 19.22 0.59
CA SER A 168 23.32 19.37 1.28
C SER A 168 22.13 19.02 0.39
N ALA A 169 22.18 19.42 -0.89
CA ALA A 169 21.13 19.06 -1.84
C ALA A 169 21.05 17.54 -2.06
N ALA A 170 22.20 16.89 -2.23
CA ALA A 170 22.24 15.44 -2.45
C ALA A 170 21.64 14.64 -1.27
N TYR A 171 21.91 15.08 -0.02
CA TYR A 171 21.38 14.42 1.17
C TYR A 171 19.92 14.76 1.51
N THR A 172 19.41 15.89 1.05
CA THR A 172 18.05 16.33 1.36
C THR A 172 17.05 15.98 0.24
N VAL A 173 17.23 16.60 -0.92
CA VAL A 173 16.30 16.47 -2.04
C VAL A 173 16.86 15.63 -3.18
N GLY A 174 18.13 15.21 -3.07
CA GLY A 174 18.87 14.61 -4.18
C GLY A 174 18.22 13.35 -4.76
N ASP A 175 17.76 12.42 -3.93
CA ASP A 175 17.08 11.21 -4.38
C ASP A 175 15.84 11.55 -5.22
N PHE A 176 15.04 12.52 -4.75
CA PHE A 176 13.83 12.94 -5.45
C PHE A 176 14.15 13.68 -6.74
N TRP A 177 15.12 14.61 -6.70
CA TRP A 177 15.52 15.37 -7.88
C TRP A 177 16.19 14.48 -8.94
N TYR A 178 17.04 13.56 -8.52
CA TYR A 178 17.67 12.59 -9.41
C TYR A 178 16.65 11.64 -10.04
N GLY A 179 15.57 11.32 -9.30
CA GLY A 179 14.38 10.66 -9.80
C GLY A 179 14.54 9.20 -10.20
N LYS A 180 15.62 8.54 -9.75
CA LYS A 180 15.93 7.14 -10.10
C LYS A 180 15.59 6.17 -8.98
N ASN A 181 15.52 6.67 -7.74
CA ASN A 181 15.28 5.86 -6.55
C ASN A 181 13.79 5.79 -6.25
N GLY A 182 13.23 4.58 -6.27
CA GLY A 182 11.80 4.40 -6.05
C GLY A 182 11.37 2.96 -5.90
N ILE A 183 10.13 2.81 -5.50
CA ILE A 183 9.40 1.54 -5.47
C ILE A 183 8.13 1.72 -6.29
N ASP A 184 8.03 0.98 -7.38
CA ASP A 184 6.81 0.86 -8.18
C ASP A 184 6.05 -0.38 -7.75
N THR A 185 4.80 -0.20 -7.40
CA THR A 185 3.90 -1.29 -6.99
C THR A 185 2.71 -1.35 -7.91
N GLU A 186 2.43 -2.51 -8.44
CA GLU A 186 1.25 -2.84 -9.21
C GLU A 186 0.46 -3.93 -8.49
N GLN A 187 -0.81 -3.68 -8.19
CA GLN A 187 -1.68 -4.67 -7.58
C GLN A 187 -2.94 -4.87 -8.43
N ARG A 188 -3.26 -6.12 -8.72
CA ARG A 188 -4.45 -6.51 -9.47
C ARG A 188 -5.24 -7.53 -8.66
N ILE A 189 -6.51 -7.24 -8.44
CA ILE A 189 -7.43 -8.12 -7.71
C ILE A 189 -8.60 -8.44 -8.61
N LEU A 190 -8.81 -9.72 -8.88
CA LEU A 190 -10.01 -10.23 -9.50
C LEU A 190 -10.75 -11.09 -8.48
N LYS A 191 -12.01 -10.75 -8.21
CA LYS A 191 -12.88 -11.51 -7.32
C LYS A 191 -14.22 -11.77 -8.02
N ASN A 192 -14.66 -13.00 -7.95
CA ASN A 192 -15.99 -13.38 -8.43
C ASN A 192 -16.70 -14.20 -7.37
N THR A 193 -17.97 -13.89 -7.15
CA THR A 193 -18.85 -14.64 -6.26
C THR A 193 -20.12 -14.99 -7.00
N VAL A 194 -20.34 -16.29 -7.21
CA VAL A 194 -21.58 -16.82 -7.71
C VAL A 194 -22.42 -17.32 -6.54
N SER A 195 -23.67 -16.89 -6.47
CA SER A 195 -24.61 -17.27 -5.41
C SER A 195 -25.87 -17.86 -6.02
N THR A 196 -26.42 -18.86 -5.34
CA THR A 196 -27.67 -19.51 -5.74
C THR A 196 -28.63 -19.59 -4.56
N THR A 197 -29.91 -19.41 -4.84
CA THR A 197 -31.00 -19.63 -3.87
C THR A 197 -32.07 -20.47 -4.52
N ALA A 198 -32.33 -21.65 -3.96
CA ALA A 198 -33.40 -22.51 -4.36
C ALA A 198 -34.49 -22.54 -3.29
N SER A 199 -35.72 -22.17 -3.65
CA SER A 199 -36.88 -22.04 -2.76
C SER A 199 -37.89 -23.15 -3.06
N PHE A 200 -38.33 -23.83 -2.01
CA PHE A 200 -39.28 -24.94 -2.08
C PHE A 200 -40.39 -24.78 -1.04
N LEU A 201 -41.42 -25.57 -1.15
CA LEU A 201 -42.52 -25.61 -0.17
C LEU A 201 -43.16 -24.24 0.08
N LYS A 202 -43.38 -23.44 -0.96
CA LYS A 202 -43.88 -22.05 -0.85
C LYS A 202 -42.96 -21.17 0.01
N ASP A 203 -41.64 -21.23 -0.28
CA ASP A 203 -40.57 -20.49 0.41
C ASP A 203 -40.29 -20.92 1.83
N LYS A 204 -40.94 -21.93 2.37
CA LYS A 204 -40.64 -22.45 3.72
C LYS A 204 -39.30 -23.14 3.80
N LEU A 205 -38.81 -23.77 2.73
CA LEU A 205 -37.51 -24.40 2.63
C LEU A 205 -36.65 -23.64 1.59
N ARG A 206 -35.53 -23.11 2.00
CA ARG A 206 -34.56 -22.47 1.10
C ARG A 206 -33.21 -23.15 1.24
N ILE A 207 -32.59 -23.49 0.10
CA ILE A 207 -31.22 -23.96 0.01
C ILE A 207 -30.42 -22.86 -0.66
N LYS A 208 -29.37 -22.39 0.03
CA LYS A 208 -28.50 -21.32 -0.46
C LYS A 208 -27.07 -21.82 -0.56
N GLY A 209 -26.40 -21.40 -1.61
CA GLY A 209 -24.98 -21.66 -1.80
C GLY A 209 -24.29 -20.47 -2.42
N ASP A 210 -23.07 -20.23 -2.03
CA ASP A 210 -22.19 -19.28 -2.70
C ASP A 210 -20.79 -19.87 -2.86
N PHE A 211 -20.14 -19.44 -3.94
CA PHE A 211 -18.78 -19.78 -4.27
C PHE A 211 -18.03 -18.52 -4.64
N THR A 212 -16.95 -18.23 -3.92
CA THR A 212 -16.09 -17.08 -4.17
C THR A 212 -14.71 -17.55 -4.58
N PHE A 213 -14.21 -16.98 -5.67
CA PHE A 213 -12.82 -17.06 -6.08
C PHE A 213 -12.22 -15.66 -6.10
N GLN A 214 -11.01 -15.50 -5.56
CA GLN A 214 -10.25 -14.27 -5.64
C GLN A 214 -8.79 -14.56 -5.98
N ASN A 215 -8.25 -13.82 -6.94
CA ASN A 215 -6.82 -13.75 -7.19
C ASN A 215 -6.32 -12.32 -6.92
N ASN A 216 -5.22 -12.21 -6.19
CA ASN A 216 -4.55 -10.95 -5.88
C ASN A 216 -3.09 -11.10 -6.28
N ASP A 217 -2.70 -10.40 -7.35
CA ASP A 217 -1.33 -10.31 -7.82
C ASP A 217 -0.78 -8.95 -7.40
N ASN A 218 0.39 -8.97 -6.78
CA ASN A 218 1.12 -7.80 -6.33
C ASN A 218 2.56 -7.90 -6.84
N ASP A 219 2.91 -7.00 -7.75
CA ASP A 219 4.21 -6.88 -8.36
C ASP A 219 4.87 -5.60 -7.85
N GLN A 220 6.11 -5.70 -7.40
CA GLN A 220 6.86 -4.57 -6.87
C GLN A 220 8.26 -4.57 -7.46
N THR A 221 8.65 -3.44 -8.03
CA THR A 221 10.02 -3.17 -8.49
C THR A 221 10.61 -2.05 -7.66
N GLN A 222 11.75 -2.29 -7.03
CA GLN A 222 12.53 -1.31 -6.30
C GLN A 222 13.86 -1.09 -7.01
N ILE A 223 14.19 0.17 -7.26
CA ILE A 223 15.49 0.58 -7.83
C ILE A 223 16.16 1.51 -6.82
N ARG A 224 17.47 1.26 -6.60
CA ARG A 224 18.31 2.10 -5.75
C ARG A 224 19.64 2.34 -6.43
N VAL A 225 19.95 3.60 -6.66
CA VAL A 225 21.22 4.04 -7.25
C VAL A 225 21.81 5.18 -6.44
N PRO A 226 23.14 5.34 -6.44
CA PRO A 226 23.80 6.45 -5.76
C PRO A 226 23.44 7.79 -6.41
N VAL A 227 23.33 8.84 -5.61
CA VAL A 227 23.08 10.20 -6.09
C VAL A 227 24.40 10.94 -6.24
N PRO A 228 24.75 11.44 -7.45
CA PRO A 228 25.96 12.18 -7.67
C PRO A 228 25.89 13.60 -7.12
N PHE A 229 26.99 14.07 -6.53
CA PHE A 229 27.16 15.44 -6.06
C PHE A 229 28.65 15.86 -6.14
N SER A 230 28.93 17.12 -5.86
CA SER A 230 30.30 17.63 -5.84
C SER A 230 30.54 18.56 -4.67
N ARG A 231 31.72 18.44 -4.04
CA ARG A 231 32.23 19.40 -3.04
C ARG A 231 33.29 20.32 -3.64
N ARG A 232 33.83 19.97 -4.79
CA ARG A 232 34.86 20.75 -5.51
C ARG A 232 34.71 20.61 -7.01
N PRO A 233 35.13 21.60 -7.79
CA PRO A 233 35.03 21.54 -9.26
C PRO A 233 35.65 20.30 -9.84
N GLY A 234 34.94 19.63 -10.74
CA GLY A 234 35.40 18.48 -11.51
C GLY A 234 35.56 17.17 -10.74
N VAL A 235 35.11 17.09 -9.48
CA VAL A 235 35.16 15.87 -8.65
C VAL A 235 33.74 15.44 -8.29
N ILE A 236 33.33 14.27 -8.79
CA ILE A 236 32.01 13.68 -8.46
C ILE A 236 32.15 12.70 -7.30
N GLU A 237 31.34 12.90 -6.30
CA GLU A 237 31.14 12.03 -5.15
C GLU A 237 29.70 11.49 -5.17
N TYR A 238 29.37 10.50 -4.32
CA TYR A 238 28.07 9.85 -4.34
C TYR A 238 27.52 9.67 -2.95
N VAL A 239 26.25 10.04 -2.74
CA VAL A 239 25.45 9.67 -1.57
C VAL A 239 24.83 8.30 -1.84
N GLY A 240 24.82 7.43 -0.82
CA GLY A 240 24.27 6.09 -0.95
C GLY A 240 25.12 5.15 -1.82
N SER A 241 26.44 5.35 -1.89
CA SER A 241 27.35 4.56 -2.74
C SER A 241 27.32 3.06 -2.51
N SER A 242 26.82 2.59 -1.36
CA SER A 242 26.59 1.16 -1.09
C SER A 242 25.32 0.60 -1.74
N LYS A 243 24.50 1.43 -2.35
CA LYS A 243 23.23 1.07 -2.98
C LYS A 243 23.34 1.26 -4.48
N ASN A 244 23.32 0.17 -5.20
CA ASN A 244 23.25 0.12 -6.66
C ASN A 244 22.62 -1.22 -7.00
N ASP A 245 21.30 -1.29 -6.88
CA ASP A 245 20.59 -2.57 -7.00
C ASP A 245 19.16 -2.39 -7.51
N ILE A 246 18.66 -3.48 -8.08
CA ILE A 246 17.27 -3.66 -8.45
C ILE A 246 16.70 -4.88 -7.72
N GLN A 247 15.48 -4.74 -7.20
CA GLN A 247 14.76 -5.80 -6.54
C GLN A 247 13.36 -5.95 -7.11
N ASN A 248 13.04 -7.15 -7.57
CA ASN A 248 11.69 -7.51 -7.98
C ASN A 248 11.06 -8.44 -6.94
N THR A 249 9.83 -8.13 -6.54
CA THR A 249 9.04 -8.93 -5.63
C THR A 249 7.69 -9.22 -6.26
N ASN A 250 7.40 -10.49 -6.51
CA ASN A 250 6.12 -10.95 -7.05
C ASN A 250 5.40 -11.77 -6.00
N LYS A 251 4.20 -11.37 -5.64
CA LYS A 251 3.37 -12.04 -4.65
C LYS A 251 1.98 -12.30 -5.22
N THR A 252 1.62 -13.57 -5.34
CA THR A 252 0.29 -14.00 -5.75
C THR A 252 -0.44 -14.63 -4.57
N THR A 253 -1.66 -14.19 -4.31
CA THR A 253 -2.55 -14.79 -3.31
C THR A 253 -3.85 -15.22 -3.98
N SER A 254 -4.12 -16.52 -3.99
CA SER A 254 -5.38 -17.09 -4.42
C SER A 254 -6.23 -17.45 -3.21
N TYR A 255 -7.49 -17.04 -3.21
CA TYR A 255 -8.45 -17.32 -2.17
C TYR A 255 -9.72 -17.96 -2.78
N LEU A 256 -10.22 -18.96 -2.08
CA LEU A 256 -11.43 -19.68 -2.42
C LEU A 256 -12.29 -19.81 -1.17
N ALA A 257 -13.58 -19.48 -1.29
CA ALA A 257 -14.56 -19.70 -0.24
C ALA A 257 -15.83 -20.31 -0.82
N SER A 258 -16.47 -21.16 -0.03
CA SER A 258 -17.77 -21.76 -0.39
C SER A 258 -18.62 -21.90 0.86
N ASN A 259 -19.87 -21.51 0.75
CA ASN A 259 -20.90 -21.74 1.74
C ASN A 259 -22.05 -22.51 1.10
N ILE A 260 -22.60 -23.45 1.84
CA ILE A 260 -23.87 -24.10 1.50
C ILE A 260 -24.68 -24.27 2.77
N TYR A 261 -25.94 -23.83 2.75
CA TYR A 261 -26.82 -23.98 3.90
C TYR A 261 -28.29 -24.09 3.50
N GLY A 262 -29.04 -24.83 4.31
CA GLY A 262 -30.45 -24.97 4.21
C GLY A 262 -31.15 -24.26 5.36
N GLU A 263 -32.23 -23.56 5.05
CA GLU A 263 -33.13 -22.91 6.01
C GLU A 263 -34.55 -23.48 5.84
N TYR A 264 -35.16 -23.85 6.95
CA TYR A 264 -36.58 -24.17 6.98
C TYR A 264 -37.27 -23.30 8.01
N GLU A 265 -38.42 -22.70 7.63
CA GLU A 265 -39.22 -21.89 8.56
C GLU A 265 -40.70 -22.15 8.34
N ASP A 266 -41.44 -22.27 9.46
CA ASP A 266 -42.90 -22.45 9.43
C ASP A 266 -43.52 -21.93 10.74
N THR A 267 -44.81 -21.59 10.65
CA THR A 267 -45.64 -21.26 11.81
C THR A 267 -46.73 -22.32 11.97
N PHE A 268 -46.70 -23.01 13.09
CA PHE A 268 -47.65 -24.04 13.47
C PHE A 268 -48.71 -23.50 14.42
N LYS A 269 -49.97 -23.82 14.18
CA LYS A 269 -51.11 -23.40 14.99
C LYS A 269 -51.12 -21.89 15.31
N GLU A 270 -50.59 -21.07 14.38
CA GLU A 270 -50.55 -19.60 14.45
C GLU A 270 -49.70 -19.00 15.61
N VAL A 271 -49.24 -19.84 16.52
CA VAL A 271 -48.50 -19.39 17.74
C VAL A 271 -47.13 -19.95 17.90
N HIS A 272 -46.75 -20.96 17.14
CA HIS A 272 -45.45 -21.62 17.18
C HIS A 272 -44.65 -21.34 15.92
N TYR A 273 -43.84 -20.30 15.93
CA TYR A 273 -42.88 -20.05 14.86
C TYR A 273 -41.62 -20.82 15.12
N PHE A 274 -41.14 -21.54 14.10
CA PHE A 274 -39.89 -22.31 14.13
C PHE A 274 -39.07 -22.00 12.89
N LYS A 275 -37.76 -21.72 13.07
CA LYS A 275 -36.80 -21.59 12.00
C LYS A 275 -35.57 -22.40 12.34
N ALA A 276 -35.16 -23.29 11.43
CA ALA A 276 -33.94 -24.08 11.53
C ALA A 276 -33.03 -23.76 10.36
N MET A 277 -31.74 -23.71 10.62
CA MET A 277 -30.70 -23.56 9.59
C MET A 277 -29.57 -24.54 9.91
N VAL A 278 -29.06 -25.20 8.88
CA VAL A 278 -27.84 -26.01 8.94
C VAL A 278 -26.99 -25.72 7.72
N GLY A 279 -25.69 -25.63 7.90
CA GLY A 279 -24.81 -25.31 6.80
C GLY A 279 -23.36 -25.72 7.03
N TYR A 280 -22.61 -25.56 5.97
CA TYR A 280 -21.18 -25.85 5.90
C TYR A 280 -20.46 -24.72 5.18
N ASN A 281 -19.30 -24.34 5.72
CA ASN A 281 -18.40 -23.33 5.18
C ASN A 281 -17.04 -23.96 4.89
N TYR A 282 -16.40 -23.56 3.80
CA TYR A 282 -15.04 -23.90 3.46
C TYR A 282 -14.30 -22.69 2.92
N GLU A 283 -13.07 -22.50 3.39
CA GLU A 283 -12.16 -21.45 2.92
C GLU A 283 -10.76 -22.00 2.70
N GLU A 284 -10.10 -21.57 1.66
CA GLU A 284 -8.70 -21.85 1.38
C GLU A 284 -8.00 -20.57 0.90
N SER A 285 -6.82 -20.30 1.43
CA SER A 285 -5.92 -19.28 0.90
C SER A 285 -4.57 -19.90 0.61
N ARG A 286 -4.00 -19.54 -0.55
CA ARG A 286 -2.64 -19.90 -0.97
C ARG A 286 -1.90 -18.63 -1.33
N MET A 287 -0.74 -18.43 -0.75
CA MET A 287 0.15 -17.33 -1.08
C MET A 287 1.48 -17.89 -1.57
N LYS A 288 1.96 -17.35 -2.68
CA LYS A 288 3.33 -17.53 -3.17
C LYS A 288 4.00 -16.18 -3.26
N ASN A 289 5.25 -16.12 -2.87
CA ASN A 289 6.08 -14.93 -2.97
C ASN A 289 7.45 -15.32 -3.52
N VAL A 290 7.94 -14.52 -4.47
CA VAL A 290 9.31 -14.62 -4.98
C VAL A 290 9.89 -13.22 -4.97
N LYS A 291 11.07 -13.09 -4.39
CA LYS A 291 11.84 -11.84 -4.34
C LYS A 291 13.21 -12.11 -4.90
N VAL A 292 13.65 -11.28 -5.81
CA VAL A 292 14.97 -11.33 -6.42
C VAL A 292 15.62 -9.96 -6.31
N LEU A 293 16.80 -9.88 -5.76
CA LEU A 293 17.63 -8.68 -5.72
C LEU A 293 18.93 -8.96 -6.45
N ARG A 294 19.33 -8.05 -7.33
CA ARG A 294 20.66 -8.01 -7.96
C ARG A 294 21.28 -6.64 -7.81
N ASN A 295 22.58 -6.60 -7.55
CA ASN A 295 23.34 -5.36 -7.49
C ASN A 295 24.17 -5.12 -8.76
N GLY A 296 24.78 -3.92 -8.85
CA GLY A 296 25.68 -3.56 -9.95
C GLY A 296 24.93 -3.25 -11.22
N LEU A 297 23.92 -2.38 -11.16
CA LEU A 297 23.29 -1.80 -12.34
C LEU A 297 24.34 -1.15 -13.23
N ILE A 298 24.32 -1.46 -14.52
CA ILE A 298 25.30 -0.95 -15.50
C ILE A 298 25.07 0.51 -15.88
N PHE A 299 23.86 1.02 -15.64
CA PHE A 299 23.49 2.43 -15.73
C PHE A 299 22.24 2.68 -14.84
N ASP A 300 22.05 3.92 -14.44
CA ASP A 300 21.06 4.28 -13.43
C ASP A 300 19.59 4.20 -13.92
N ASP A 301 19.38 4.09 -15.23
CA ASP A 301 18.08 3.86 -15.88
C ASP A 301 17.80 2.38 -16.17
N ALA A 302 18.57 1.46 -15.60
CA ALA A 302 18.36 0.04 -15.83
C ALA A 302 17.11 -0.44 -15.07
N GLU A 303 16.11 -0.93 -15.81
CA GLU A 303 14.83 -1.41 -15.27
C GLU A 303 14.73 -2.95 -15.25
N ASP A 304 15.75 -3.66 -15.71
CA ASP A 304 15.75 -5.12 -15.83
C ASP A 304 16.85 -5.76 -14.97
N LEU A 305 16.50 -6.86 -14.31
CA LEU A 305 17.45 -7.67 -13.51
C LEU A 305 18.68 -8.12 -14.30
N ASN A 306 18.57 -8.31 -15.63
CA ASN A 306 19.71 -8.67 -16.48
C ASN A 306 20.71 -7.52 -16.67
N MET A 307 20.29 -6.29 -16.40
CA MET A 307 21.14 -5.10 -16.42
C MET A 307 21.95 -4.91 -15.13
N ALA A 308 21.84 -5.80 -14.18
CA ALA A 308 22.57 -5.81 -12.92
C ALA A 308 23.64 -6.91 -12.96
N LEU A 309 24.90 -6.52 -13.15
CA LEU A 309 26.04 -7.42 -13.39
C LEU A 309 26.91 -7.68 -12.16
N GLY A 310 26.56 -7.14 -11.01
CA GLY A 310 27.28 -7.36 -9.76
C GLY A 310 27.17 -8.80 -9.25
N GLN A 311 28.02 -9.15 -8.31
CA GLN A 311 28.11 -10.51 -7.78
C GLN A 311 26.99 -10.86 -6.78
N THR A 312 26.35 -9.87 -6.18
CA THR A 312 25.29 -10.11 -5.21
C THR A 312 23.98 -10.47 -5.92
N ILE A 313 23.54 -11.68 -5.69
CA ILE A 313 22.24 -12.18 -6.10
C ILE A 313 21.56 -12.70 -4.82
N ASN A 314 20.49 -12.05 -4.40
CA ASN A 314 19.69 -12.51 -3.27
C ASN A 314 18.31 -12.93 -3.74
N THR A 315 17.94 -14.16 -3.42
CA THR A 315 16.63 -14.72 -3.77
C THR A 315 15.94 -15.22 -2.51
N GLU A 316 14.69 -14.81 -2.33
CA GLU A 316 13.82 -15.26 -1.25
C GLU A 316 12.55 -15.85 -1.85
N GLY A 317 12.10 -16.95 -1.31
CA GLY A 317 10.84 -17.59 -1.66
C GLY A 317 9.94 -17.74 -0.45
N GLY A 318 8.65 -17.57 -0.64
CA GLY A 318 7.65 -17.77 0.38
C GLY A 318 6.46 -18.57 -0.15
N TYR A 319 5.98 -19.49 0.66
CA TYR A 319 4.75 -20.22 0.41
C TYR A 319 3.97 -20.35 1.70
N SER A 320 2.70 -19.96 1.67
CA SER A 320 1.80 -20.26 2.77
C SER A 320 0.47 -20.78 2.23
N LYS A 321 -0.12 -21.71 2.95
CA LYS A 321 -1.43 -22.25 2.65
C LYS A 321 -2.15 -22.52 3.95
N TRP A 322 -3.41 -22.06 4.02
CA TRP A 322 -4.29 -22.40 5.11
C TRP A 322 -5.68 -22.75 4.61
N ARG A 323 -6.40 -23.51 5.42
CA ARG A 323 -7.78 -23.92 5.21
C ARG A 323 -8.56 -23.77 6.50
N ILE A 324 -9.80 -23.34 6.34
CA ILE A 324 -10.81 -23.34 7.40
C ILE A 324 -12.02 -24.07 6.87
N SER A 325 -12.62 -24.91 7.71
CA SER A 325 -13.90 -25.53 7.38
C SER A 325 -14.76 -25.59 8.64
N GLY A 326 -16.06 -25.40 8.50
CA GLY A 326 -16.95 -25.43 9.66
C GLY A 326 -18.36 -25.83 9.31
N GLY A 327 -18.92 -26.67 10.14
CA GLY A 327 -20.36 -26.98 10.14
C GLY A 327 -21.07 -26.12 11.17
N PHE A 328 -22.24 -25.61 10.85
CA PHE A 328 -22.99 -24.75 11.75
C PHE A 328 -24.50 -25.04 11.70
N PHE A 329 -25.16 -24.74 12.80
CA PHE A 329 -26.61 -24.77 12.86
C PHE A 329 -27.15 -23.60 13.67
N ARG A 330 -28.42 -23.26 13.42
CA ARG A 330 -29.21 -22.29 14.18
C ARG A 330 -30.63 -22.78 14.29
N LEU A 331 -31.19 -22.72 15.47
CA LEU A 331 -32.58 -23.02 15.76
C LEU A 331 -33.20 -21.80 16.46
N ASN A 332 -34.25 -21.25 15.86
CA ASN A 332 -35.04 -20.18 16.44
C ASN A 332 -36.47 -20.70 16.71
N TYR A 333 -36.95 -20.44 17.88
CA TYR A 333 -38.33 -20.74 18.27
C TYR A 333 -38.98 -19.52 18.92
N VAL A 334 -40.18 -19.19 18.43
CA VAL A 334 -40.98 -18.11 19.02
C VAL A 334 -42.34 -18.67 19.36
N PHE A 335 -42.74 -18.46 20.62
CA PHE A 335 -44.06 -18.86 21.10
C PHE A 335 -44.93 -17.63 21.36
N ASN A 336 -46.09 -17.61 20.70
CA ASN A 336 -47.12 -16.58 20.83
C ASN A 336 -46.56 -15.15 20.67
N ASP A 337 -45.62 -14.95 19.76
CA ASP A 337 -44.90 -13.70 19.50
C ASP A 337 -44.26 -13.04 20.75
N ARG A 338 -44.23 -13.78 21.88
CA ARG A 338 -43.80 -13.26 23.19
C ARG A 338 -42.50 -13.90 23.68
N TYR A 339 -42.38 -15.22 23.59
CA TYR A 339 -41.24 -15.94 24.13
C TYR A 339 -40.34 -16.37 22.99
N LEU A 340 -39.08 -15.97 23.03
CA LEU A 340 -38.10 -16.22 22.00
C LEU A 340 -36.99 -17.10 22.56
N LEU A 341 -36.59 -18.12 21.82
CA LEU A 341 -35.43 -18.94 22.13
C LEU A 341 -34.59 -19.11 20.85
N GLU A 342 -33.30 -18.89 20.97
CA GLU A 342 -32.35 -19.15 19.92
C GLU A 342 -31.23 -20.04 20.44
N VAL A 343 -30.89 -21.08 19.67
CA VAL A 343 -29.75 -21.97 19.92
C VAL A 343 -28.89 -22.01 18.69
N ASN A 344 -27.61 -21.73 18.85
CA ASN A 344 -26.62 -21.79 17.77
C ASN A 344 -25.48 -22.75 18.15
N GLY A 345 -24.91 -23.36 17.17
CA GLY A 345 -23.68 -24.13 17.33
C GLY A 345 -22.84 -24.10 16.06
N ARG A 346 -21.53 -24.03 16.25
CA ARG A 346 -20.59 -24.08 15.15
C ARG A 346 -19.38 -24.93 15.53
N LEU A 347 -19.03 -25.88 14.68
CA LEU A 347 -17.80 -26.68 14.76
C LEU A 347 -16.87 -26.18 13.68
N ASP A 348 -15.78 -25.51 14.06
CA ASP A 348 -14.77 -24.99 13.14
C ASP A 348 -13.47 -25.78 13.24
N GLY A 349 -12.88 -26.05 12.07
CA GLY A 349 -11.55 -26.62 11.93
C GLY A 349 -10.62 -25.68 11.17
N SER A 350 -9.38 -25.52 11.64
CA SER A 350 -8.38 -24.69 10.98
C SER A 350 -7.04 -25.43 10.87
N SER A 351 -6.48 -25.44 9.64
CA SER A 351 -5.16 -26.00 9.36
C SER A 351 -4.00 -25.21 9.97
N LYS A 352 -4.27 -24.07 10.62
CA LYS A 352 -3.25 -23.26 11.31
C LYS A 352 -2.88 -23.80 12.69
N PHE A 353 -3.70 -24.70 13.22
CA PHE A 353 -3.47 -25.38 14.50
C PHE A 353 -2.89 -26.78 14.29
N PRO A 354 -2.17 -27.33 15.29
CA PRO A 354 -1.71 -28.72 15.29
C PRO A 354 -2.87 -29.71 15.07
N SER A 355 -2.57 -30.87 14.50
CA SER A 355 -3.57 -31.88 14.09
C SER A 355 -4.51 -32.37 15.20
N ASP A 356 -4.05 -32.35 16.43
CA ASP A 356 -4.79 -32.73 17.64
C ASP A 356 -5.68 -31.63 18.22
N SER A 357 -5.53 -30.38 17.73
CA SER A 357 -6.22 -29.19 18.24
C SER A 357 -6.86 -28.34 17.12
N GLN A 358 -7.10 -28.96 15.96
CA GLN A 358 -7.62 -28.24 14.78
C GLN A 358 -9.09 -27.84 14.89
N TYR A 359 -9.88 -28.56 15.70
CA TYR A 359 -11.33 -28.39 15.75
C TYR A 359 -11.78 -27.83 17.10
N ALA A 360 -12.71 -26.89 17.06
CA ALA A 360 -13.34 -26.32 18.25
C ALA A 360 -14.84 -26.13 18.02
N PHE A 361 -15.64 -26.39 19.07
CA PHE A 361 -17.08 -26.20 19.04
C PHE A 361 -17.47 -24.94 19.82
N PHE A 362 -18.33 -24.12 19.22
CA PHE A 362 -18.78 -22.85 19.75
C PHE A 362 -20.31 -22.83 19.89
N PRO A 363 -20.86 -23.20 21.06
CA PRO A 363 -22.29 -23.11 21.30
C PRO A 363 -22.69 -21.71 21.80
N SER A 364 -23.93 -21.32 21.48
CA SER A 364 -24.55 -20.09 22.00
C SER A 364 -26.05 -20.31 22.18
N VAL A 365 -26.61 -19.81 23.27
CA VAL A 365 -28.03 -19.86 23.56
C VAL A 365 -28.49 -18.47 24.00
N SER A 366 -29.63 -18.01 23.49
CA SER A 366 -30.27 -16.79 23.93
C SER A 366 -31.77 -17.00 24.13
N ALA A 367 -32.33 -16.30 25.11
CA ALA A 367 -33.75 -16.27 25.37
C ALA A 367 -34.26 -14.83 25.52
N GLY A 368 -35.43 -14.56 25.03
CA GLY A 368 -36.06 -13.25 25.09
C GLY A 368 -37.52 -13.31 25.43
N TRP A 369 -38.02 -12.22 26.00
CA TRP A 369 -39.43 -12.01 26.29
C TRP A 369 -39.84 -10.59 25.86
N ARG A 370 -40.99 -10.49 25.15
CA ARG A 370 -41.62 -9.23 24.73
C ARG A 370 -42.80 -8.85 25.62
#